data_188b67e2cd09974a4179636d0432189f
#
_entry.id   188b67e2cd09974a4179636d0432189f
#
_cell.length_a   1.000
_cell.length_b   1.000
_cell.length_c   1.000
_cell.angle_alpha   90.00
_cell.angle_beta   90.00
_cell.angle_gamma   90.00
#
_symmetry.space_group_name_H-M   'P 1'
#
loop_
_entity.id
_entity.type
_entity.pdbx_description
1 polymer ?
#
loop_
_entity_poly.entity_id
_entity_poly.type
_entity_poly.pdbx_seq_one_letter_code
_entity_poly.pdbx_strand_id
1 'polypeptide(L)'
;STSRRQRQMCIRDRSGSISAFNFIKEKVKNLEITPAQLALDPCSGSCVITDVKTGELLACVTYPGYDTNRLANTVDSNYYNLLYQDLSNPFYNNATQQTTAPGSTFKMVTASAGLTEGIISPGTTILDKGQFEEVANGPKCWIYPSSHGSINVSEALRDSCNYFFYKVGYDLSMVNGTYNEDHGVEMINKYSSMYGLDSKTGIEIAESKPKQTTEFPITSAIGQSNNSFTTVQLSRYVTAVANSGTVYNYTLLKQVTDSDGNVLETYEPTVKNTMDNISESTWDAIHSGMKMVVETHEQFDGLTVDSAGKTGTAQQVPTRPNHALYVGYAPYNNPEISIATRIAYGYTSANTAELAASVYKYYFHLEDTSTLLDGQAEDVGAAANAFND
;
A
#
# COMPACT_ATOMS: atom_id res chain seq x y z
N SER A 1 -29.26 15.32 9.40
CA SER A 1 -29.22 13.94 8.88
C SER A 1 -28.84 12.92 9.96
N THR A 2 -27.80 13.14 10.77
CA THR A 2 -27.42 12.26 11.88
C THR A 2 -28.52 12.11 12.92
N SER A 3 -29.19 13.18 13.27
CA SER A 3 -30.33 13.19 14.19
C SER A 3 -31.54 12.39 13.66
N ARG A 4 -31.79 12.39 12.35
CA ARG A 4 -32.88 11.62 11.73
C ARG A 4 -32.56 10.12 11.72
N ARG A 5 -31.30 9.76 11.45
CA ARG A 5 -30.81 8.37 11.50
C ARG A 5 -30.80 7.80 12.92
N GLN A 6 -30.29 8.58 13.88
CA GLN A 6 -30.37 8.24 15.31
C GLN A 6 -31.81 8.02 15.78
N ARG A 7 -32.75 8.88 15.34
CA ARG A 7 -34.16 8.75 15.67
C ARG A 7 -34.78 7.48 15.03
N GLN A 8 -34.44 7.15 13.80
CA GLN A 8 -34.87 5.91 13.15
C GLN A 8 -34.34 4.66 13.84
N MET A 9 -33.05 4.67 14.26
CA MET A 9 -32.44 3.59 15.04
C MET A 9 -33.17 3.38 16.36
N CYS A 10 -33.41 4.45 17.12
CA CYS A 10 -34.13 4.38 18.40
C CYS A 10 -35.58 3.86 18.25
N ILE A 11 -36.29 4.20 17.17
CA ILE A 11 -37.66 3.73 16.90
C ILE A 11 -37.64 2.24 16.61
N ARG A 12 -36.76 1.75 15.73
CA ARG A 12 -36.68 0.34 15.36
C ARG A 12 -36.17 -0.55 16.50
N ASP A 13 -35.21 -0.08 17.27
CA ASP A 13 -34.70 -0.79 18.44
C ASP A 13 -35.76 -0.93 19.53
N ARG A 14 -36.50 0.14 19.82
CA ARG A 14 -37.63 0.11 20.78
C ARG A 14 -38.78 -0.78 20.34
N SER A 15 -38.97 -0.93 19.04
CA SER A 15 -40.02 -1.84 18.51
C SER A 15 -39.53 -3.30 18.45
N GLY A 16 -38.26 -3.58 18.76
CA GLY A 16 -37.65 -4.90 18.63
C GLY A 16 -37.55 -5.42 17.19
N SER A 17 -37.78 -4.56 16.20
CA SER A 17 -37.83 -4.95 14.79
C SER A 17 -36.45 -5.17 14.17
N ILE A 18 -35.41 -4.53 14.71
CA ILE A 18 -34.01 -4.68 14.28
C ILE A 18 -33.07 -4.25 15.40
N SER A 19 -31.98 -5.00 15.61
CA SER A 19 -30.94 -4.58 16.56
C SER A 19 -30.16 -3.38 16.02
N ALA A 20 -29.53 -2.59 16.91
CA ALA A 20 -28.67 -1.47 16.54
C ALA A 20 -27.53 -1.91 15.61
N PHE A 21 -26.93 -3.08 15.86
CA PHE A 21 -25.90 -3.67 15.02
C PHE A 21 -26.41 -3.94 13.59
N ASN A 22 -27.51 -4.65 13.46
CA ASN A 22 -28.08 -4.98 12.14
C ASN A 22 -28.54 -3.72 11.39
N PHE A 23 -29.05 -2.72 12.09
CA PHE A 23 -29.41 -1.44 11.49
C PHE A 23 -28.18 -0.72 10.91
N ILE A 24 -27.10 -0.67 11.67
CA ILE A 24 -25.84 -0.05 11.21
C ILE A 24 -25.25 -0.83 10.04
N LYS A 25 -25.20 -2.17 10.15
CA LYS A 25 -24.72 -3.06 9.06
C LYS A 25 -25.52 -2.84 7.76
N GLU A 26 -26.84 -2.76 7.84
CA GLU A 26 -27.71 -2.45 6.68
C GLU A 26 -27.35 -1.08 6.07
N LYS A 27 -27.14 -0.05 6.89
CA LYS A 27 -26.81 1.29 6.39
C LYS A 27 -25.43 1.40 5.76
N VAL A 28 -24.45 0.70 6.31
CA VAL A 28 -23.09 0.61 5.72
C VAL A 28 -23.14 -0.17 4.40
N LYS A 29 -23.84 -1.32 4.37
CA LYS A 29 -24.00 -2.13 3.16
C LYS A 29 -24.67 -1.35 2.01
N ASN A 30 -25.65 -0.53 2.31
CA ASN A 30 -26.35 0.32 1.33
C ASN A 30 -25.59 1.62 1.02
N LEU A 31 -24.36 1.77 1.47
CA LEU A 31 -23.52 2.98 1.30
C LEU A 31 -24.18 4.28 1.77
N GLU A 32 -25.17 4.20 2.70
CA GLU A 32 -25.83 5.37 3.26
C GLU A 32 -24.99 6.09 4.34
N ILE A 33 -24.12 5.34 5.00
CA ILE A 33 -23.14 5.83 5.97
C ILE A 33 -21.83 5.06 5.80
N THR A 34 -20.72 5.68 6.21
CA THR A 34 -19.42 5.02 6.23
C THR A 34 -19.04 4.60 7.65
N PRO A 35 -18.22 3.55 7.83
CA PRO A 35 -17.63 3.22 9.14
C PRO A 35 -16.95 4.42 9.80
N ALA A 36 -16.21 5.22 9.03
CA ALA A 36 -15.49 6.39 9.53
C ALA A 36 -16.42 7.45 10.16
N GLN A 37 -17.61 7.67 9.59
CA GLN A 37 -18.62 8.58 10.16
C GLN A 37 -19.16 8.11 11.53
N LEU A 38 -18.92 6.86 11.87
CA LEU A 38 -19.29 6.25 13.15
C LEU A 38 -18.08 6.04 14.06
N ALA A 39 -16.92 6.54 13.68
CA ALA A 39 -15.62 6.29 14.34
C ALA A 39 -15.27 4.79 14.45
N LEU A 40 -15.69 4.00 13.48
CA LEU A 40 -15.39 2.57 13.37
C LEU A 40 -14.24 2.35 12.37
N ASP A 41 -13.50 1.26 12.54
CA ASP A 41 -12.52 0.79 11.58
C ASP A 41 -13.17 -0.18 10.55
N PRO A 42 -12.72 -0.20 9.30
CA PRO A 42 -11.74 0.71 8.68
C PRO A 42 -12.29 2.13 8.50
N CYS A 43 -11.42 3.14 8.61
CA CYS A 43 -11.87 4.54 8.65
C CYS A 43 -11.45 5.37 7.42
N SER A 44 -10.46 4.94 6.67
CA SER A 44 -9.99 5.66 5.49
C SER A 44 -9.25 4.73 4.53
N GLY A 45 -9.17 5.16 3.29
CA GLY A 45 -8.44 4.45 2.25
C GLY A 45 -7.77 5.40 1.28
N SER A 46 -6.84 4.89 0.51
CA SER A 46 -6.18 5.61 -0.57
C SER A 46 -5.70 4.66 -1.65
N CYS A 47 -5.73 5.16 -2.89
CA CYS A 47 -5.27 4.44 -4.07
C CYS A 47 -4.53 5.41 -4.99
N VAL A 48 -3.34 5.04 -5.43
CA VAL A 48 -2.56 5.81 -6.39
C VAL A 48 -2.18 4.90 -7.55
N ILE A 49 -2.45 5.35 -8.76
CA ILE A 49 -2.19 4.61 -10.01
C ILE A 49 -1.26 5.48 -10.86
N THR A 50 -0.21 4.87 -11.38
CA THR A 50 0.83 5.57 -12.15
C THR A 50 1.09 4.81 -13.45
N ASP A 51 1.26 5.53 -14.56
CA ASP A 51 1.81 4.99 -15.79
C ASP A 51 3.28 4.60 -15.57
N VAL A 52 3.60 3.34 -15.80
CA VAL A 52 4.93 2.79 -15.49
C VAL A 52 6.03 3.35 -16.38
N LYS A 53 5.69 3.70 -17.63
CA LYS A 53 6.66 4.14 -18.65
C LYS A 53 6.97 5.63 -18.56
N THR A 54 5.97 6.43 -18.17
CA THR A 54 6.10 7.88 -18.16
C THR A 54 6.22 8.46 -16.75
N GLY A 55 5.77 7.75 -15.72
CA GLY A 55 5.63 8.26 -14.35
C GLY A 55 4.43 9.19 -14.16
N GLU A 56 3.53 9.28 -15.15
CA GLU A 56 2.33 10.12 -15.07
C GLU A 56 1.35 9.55 -14.05
N LEU A 57 0.83 10.39 -13.16
CA LEU A 57 -0.21 10.00 -12.20
C LEU A 57 -1.56 9.90 -12.91
N LEU A 58 -2.06 8.68 -13.08
CA LEU A 58 -3.36 8.40 -13.69
C LEU A 58 -4.51 8.60 -12.69
N ALA A 59 -4.27 8.29 -11.42
CA ALA A 59 -5.21 8.54 -10.34
C ALA A 59 -4.50 8.72 -9.00
N CYS A 60 -5.00 9.64 -8.18
CA CYS A 60 -4.58 9.85 -6.79
C CYS A 60 -5.83 10.04 -5.93
N VAL A 61 -6.32 8.94 -5.36
CA VAL A 61 -7.62 8.88 -4.69
C VAL A 61 -7.44 8.82 -3.17
N THR A 62 -8.21 9.63 -2.47
CA THR A 62 -8.38 9.59 -1.02
C THR A 62 -9.81 9.23 -0.66
N TYR A 63 -10.00 8.42 0.37
CA TYR A 63 -11.31 8.12 0.95
C TYR A 63 -11.26 8.33 2.47
N PRO A 64 -12.27 8.95 3.08
CA PRO A 64 -13.42 9.58 2.43
C PRO A 64 -13.03 10.79 1.59
N GLY A 65 -13.78 11.02 0.51
CA GLY A 65 -13.64 12.17 -0.36
C GLY A 65 -14.83 13.13 -0.26
N TYR A 66 -14.84 14.13 -1.12
CA TYR A 66 -15.92 15.11 -1.20
C TYR A 66 -16.05 15.63 -2.64
N ASP A 67 -17.21 16.22 -2.94
CA ASP A 67 -17.47 16.86 -4.25
C ASP A 67 -16.77 18.21 -4.32
N THR A 68 -15.63 18.24 -5.01
CA THR A 68 -14.82 19.45 -5.19
C THR A 68 -15.54 20.54 -6.01
N ASN A 69 -16.49 20.17 -6.89
CA ASN A 69 -17.22 21.14 -7.70
C ASN A 69 -18.10 22.05 -6.85
N ARG A 70 -18.59 21.55 -5.72
CA ARG A 70 -19.38 22.37 -4.77
C ARG A 70 -18.56 23.40 -4.00
N LEU A 71 -17.23 23.27 -4.03
CA LEU A 71 -16.30 24.17 -3.35
C LEU A 71 -15.50 25.01 -4.35
N ALA A 72 -15.59 24.71 -5.66
CA ALA A 72 -14.93 25.45 -6.71
C ALA A 72 -15.71 26.74 -7.06
N ASN A 73 -15.01 27.81 -7.43
CA ASN A 73 -15.55 29.13 -7.83
C ASN A 73 -16.45 29.74 -6.74
N THR A 74 -17.70 29.32 -6.62
CA THR A 74 -18.63 29.76 -5.57
C THR A 74 -18.77 28.67 -4.52
N VAL A 75 -18.23 28.93 -3.33
CA VAL A 75 -18.22 27.96 -2.23
C VAL A 75 -19.62 27.74 -1.67
N ASP A 76 -20.11 26.50 -1.70
CA ASP A 76 -21.29 26.08 -0.95
C ASP A 76 -20.95 26.02 0.54
N SER A 77 -21.24 27.11 1.26
CA SER A 77 -20.89 27.27 2.67
C SER A 77 -21.57 26.22 3.57
N ASN A 78 -22.78 25.75 3.23
CA ASN A 78 -23.46 24.72 4.00
C ASN A 78 -22.74 23.37 3.84
N TYR A 79 -22.33 23.06 2.63
CA TYR A 79 -21.58 21.84 2.35
C TYR A 79 -20.19 21.88 2.99
N TYR A 80 -19.48 23.01 2.87
CA TYR A 80 -18.18 23.21 3.54
C TYR A 80 -18.28 22.95 5.06
N ASN A 81 -19.28 23.56 5.72
CA ASN A 81 -19.48 23.37 7.16
C ASN A 81 -19.84 21.92 7.52
N LEU A 82 -20.58 21.22 6.66
CA LEU A 82 -20.88 19.80 6.84
C LEU A 82 -19.60 18.97 6.81
N LEU A 83 -18.73 19.19 5.81
CA LEU A 83 -17.45 18.49 5.68
C LEU A 83 -16.49 18.82 6.81
N TYR A 84 -16.45 20.07 7.23
CA TYR A 84 -15.59 20.55 8.32
C TYR A 84 -15.93 19.91 9.68
N GLN A 85 -17.21 19.57 9.89
CA GLN A 85 -17.70 18.93 11.11
C GLN A 85 -17.74 17.39 10.99
N ASP A 86 -17.44 16.84 9.83
CA ASP A 86 -17.47 15.39 9.61
C ASP A 86 -16.27 14.73 10.30
N LEU A 87 -16.56 13.77 11.20
CA LEU A 87 -15.56 13.03 11.98
C LEU A 87 -14.64 12.17 11.09
N SER A 88 -15.06 11.86 9.87
CA SER A 88 -14.24 11.14 8.90
C SER A 88 -13.12 12.01 8.28
N ASN A 89 -13.12 13.31 8.58
CA ASN A 89 -12.10 14.26 8.15
C ASN A 89 -11.84 14.26 6.62
N PRO A 90 -12.85 14.48 5.77
CA PRO A 90 -12.74 14.32 4.32
C PRO A 90 -11.77 15.32 3.65
N PHE A 91 -11.39 16.42 4.32
CA PHE A 91 -10.36 17.35 3.83
C PHE A 91 -8.93 16.82 3.98
N TYR A 92 -8.72 15.77 4.77
CA TYR A 92 -7.40 15.18 4.92
C TYR A 92 -7.12 14.20 3.79
N ASN A 93 -6.09 14.51 2.98
CA ASN A 93 -5.73 13.64 1.86
C ASN A 93 -4.92 12.44 2.34
N ASN A 94 -5.57 11.28 2.48
CA ASN A 94 -4.94 10.06 2.94
C ASN A 94 -3.89 9.51 1.96
N ALA A 95 -3.98 9.83 0.66
CA ALA A 95 -3.00 9.36 -0.32
C ALA A 95 -1.66 10.07 -0.21
N THR A 96 -1.68 11.36 0.15
CA THR A 96 -0.48 12.22 0.12
C THR A 96 0.00 12.67 1.50
N GLN A 97 -0.86 12.65 2.51
CA GLN A 97 -0.54 13.16 3.84
C GLN A 97 -0.45 12.07 4.92
N GLN A 98 -1.24 11.00 4.81
CA GLN A 98 -1.21 9.92 5.79
C GLN A 98 0.02 9.03 5.58
N THR A 99 0.90 9.02 6.56
CA THR A 99 2.07 8.14 6.57
C THR A 99 1.79 6.88 7.40
N THR A 100 2.34 5.75 6.96
CA THR A 100 2.20 4.45 7.62
C THR A 100 3.47 3.63 7.41
N ALA A 101 3.80 2.75 8.33
CA ALA A 101 4.82 1.74 8.10
C ALA A 101 4.44 0.91 6.85
N PRO A 102 5.35 0.68 5.91
CA PRO A 102 5.02 -0.04 4.67
C PRO A 102 4.82 -1.56 4.89
N GLY A 103 5.27 -2.10 6.02
CA GLY A 103 5.22 -3.54 6.28
C GLY A 103 5.87 -4.34 5.15
N SER A 104 5.34 -5.51 4.86
CA SER A 104 5.90 -6.44 3.86
C SER A 104 5.98 -5.88 2.42
N THR A 105 5.33 -4.76 2.10
CA THR A 105 5.52 -4.09 0.81
C THR A 105 6.93 -3.49 0.65
N PHE A 106 7.70 -3.38 1.73
CA PHE A 106 9.08 -2.90 1.72
C PHE A 106 10.11 -3.99 1.36
N LYS A 107 9.73 -5.25 1.38
CA LYS A 107 10.66 -6.38 1.22
C LYS A 107 11.43 -6.39 -0.10
N MET A 108 10.91 -5.78 -1.17
CA MET A 108 11.65 -5.65 -2.42
C MET A 108 12.87 -4.70 -2.28
N VAL A 109 12.78 -3.67 -1.42
CA VAL A 109 13.95 -2.81 -1.08
C VAL A 109 15.04 -3.66 -0.44
N THR A 110 14.68 -4.49 0.53
CA THR A 110 15.63 -5.36 1.23
C THR A 110 16.17 -6.47 0.33
N ALA A 111 15.34 -7.03 -0.56
CA ALA A 111 15.77 -7.98 -1.58
C ALA A 111 16.81 -7.36 -2.53
N SER A 112 16.54 -6.14 -3.02
CA SER A 112 17.50 -5.39 -3.85
C SER A 112 18.82 -5.17 -3.12
N ALA A 113 18.78 -4.77 -1.85
CA ALA A 113 19.98 -4.58 -1.03
C ALA A 113 20.76 -5.90 -0.89
N GLY A 114 20.10 -6.97 -0.45
CA GLY A 114 20.75 -8.26 -0.20
C GLY A 114 21.37 -8.88 -1.46
N LEU A 115 20.67 -8.79 -2.60
CA LEU A 115 21.16 -9.29 -3.88
C LEU A 115 22.29 -8.44 -4.45
N THR A 116 22.19 -7.12 -4.38
CA THR A 116 23.18 -6.21 -4.98
C THR A 116 24.47 -6.16 -4.18
N GLU A 117 24.39 -6.23 -2.85
CA GLU A 117 25.56 -6.28 -1.96
C GLU A 117 26.20 -7.69 -1.88
N GLY A 118 25.63 -8.68 -2.58
CA GLY A 118 26.15 -10.05 -2.61
C GLY A 118 25.94 -10.82 -1.29
N ILE A 119 25.07 -10.35 -0.41
CA ILE A 119 24.69 -11.04 0.83
C ILE A 119 23.95 -12.34 0.48
N ILE A 120 23.12 -12.28 -0.56
CA ILE A 120 22.42 -13.43 -1.14
C ILE A 120 22.56 -13.38 -2.66
N SER A 121 22.31 -14.53 -3.30
CA SER A 121 22.09 -14.64 -4.75
C SER A 121 20.66 -15.12 -4.99
N PRO A 122 20.14 -15.08 -6.23
CA PRO A 122 18.80 -15.60 -6.54
C PRO A 122 18.60 -17.08 -6.13
N GLY A 123 19.67 -17.88 -6.14
CA GLY A 123 19.66 -19.29 -5.73
C GLY A 123 19.98 -19.56 -4.26
N THR A 124 20.34 -18.53 -3.49
CA THR A 124 20.63 -18.69 -2.06
C THR A 124 19.35 -19.04 -1.30
N THR A 125 19.37 -20.14 -0.55
CA THR A 125 18.26 -20.52 0.32
C THR A 125 18.59 -20.26 1.78
N ILE A 126 17.61 -19.77 2.53
CA ILE A 126 17.69 -19.56 3.98
C ILE A 126 16.63 -20.45 4.64
N LEU A 127 17.03 -21.22 5.66
CA LEU A 127 16.12 -22.04 6.44
C LEU A 127 15.39 -21.15 7.47
N ASP A 128 14.09 -20.98 7.27
CA ASP A 128 13.21 -20.36 8.28
C ASP A 128 13.03 -21.31 9.47
N LYS A 129 13.42 -20.85 10.66
CA LYS A 129 13.27 -21.59 11.93
C LYS A 129 12.08 -21.09 12.75
N GLY A 130 11.25 -20.20 12.17
CA GLY A 130 10.11 -19.59 12.83
C GLY A 130 10.47 -18.41 13.74
N GLN A 131 11.52 -18.48 14.53
CA GLN A 131 12.05 -17.37 15.34
C GLN A 131 13.50 -17.07 14.96
N PHE A 132 13.84 -15.81 14.81
CA PHE A 132 15.19 -15.36 14.47
C PHE A 132 16.08 -15.39 15.71
N GLU A 133 17.07 -16.28 15.75
CA GLU A 133 17.86 -16.60 16.95
C GLU A 133 19.23 -15.93 16.97
N GLU A 134 19.64 -15.23 15.90
CA GLU A 134 20.94 -14.55 15.81
C GLU A 134 21.08 -13.37 16.78
N VAL A 135 19.97 -12.91 17.34
CA VAL A 135 19.93 -11.86 18.37
C VAL A 135 19.08 -12.33 19.57
N ALA A 136 19.43 -11.85 20.75
CA ALA A 136 18.68 -12.18 21.97
C ALA A 136 17.23 -11.69 21.84
N ASN A 137 16.27 -12.56 22.17
CA ASN A 137 14.83 -12.28 22.00
C ASN A 137 14.46 -11.87 20.56
N GLY A 138 15.09 -12.47 19.57
CA GLY A 138 14.86 -12.16 18.17
C GLY A 138 13.41 -12.29 17.74
N PRO A 139 13.00 -11.53 16.72
CA PRO A 139 11.62 -11.47 16.28
C PRO A 139 11.16 -12.78 15.64
N LYS A 140 9.84 -13.01 15.64
CA LYS A 140 9.20 -14.22 15.09
C LYS A 140 8.72 -13.95 13.67
N CYS A 141 8.82 -14.99 12.83
CA CYS A 141 8.10 -14.99 11.56
C CYS A 141 6.59 -15.02 11.84
N TRP A 142 5.79 -14.48 10.93
CA TRP A 142 4.34 -14.40 11.12
C TRP A 142 3.70 -15.79 11.25
N ILE A 143 4.28 -16.82 10.62
CA ILE A 143 3.78 -18.18 10.66
C ILE A 143 4.18 -18.96 11.93
N TYR A 144 5.00 -18.37 12.83
CA TYR A 144 5.45 -19.04 14.07
C TYR A 144 4.25 -19.58 14.86
N PRO A 145 4.31 -20.81 15.43
CA PRO A 145 5.47 -21.68 15.61
C PRO A 145 5.83 -22.57 14.41
N SER A 146 5.11 -22.49 13.29
CA SER A 146 5.49 -23.14 12.04
C SER A 146 6.64 -22.40 11.35
N SER A 147 7.07 -22.90 10.18
CA SER A 147 8.12 -22.28 9.38
C SER A 147 7.87 -22.49 7.88
N HIS A 148 8.48 -21.65 7.04
CA HIS A 148 8.42 -21.79 5.58
C HIS A 148 9.44 -22.80 5.03
N GLY A 149 10.29 -23.36 5.89
CA GLY A 149 11.36 -24.27 5.45
C GLY A 149 12.52 -23.53 4.78
N SER A 150 13.22 -24.20 3.88
CA SER A 150 14.35 -23.64 3.15
C SER A 150 13.86 -23.00 1.84
N ILE A 151 13.92 -21.69 1.75
CA ILE A 151 13.35 -20.89 0.65
C ILE A 151 14.36 -19.89 0.12
N ASN A 152 14.27 -19.56 -1.17
CA ASN A 152 15.03 -18.50 -1.82
C ASN A 152 14.31 -17.15 -1.75
N VAL A 153 14.91 -16.09 -2.30
CA VAL A 153 14.37 -14.71 -2.21
C VAL A 153 13.01 -14.55 -2.88
N SER A 154 12.77 -15.20 -4.03
CA SER A 154 11.49 -15.12 -4.74
C SER A 154 10.38 -15.85 -3.95
N GLU A 155 10.68 -17.04 -3.42
CA GLU A 155 9.78 -17.77 -2.53
C GLU A 155 9.53 -17.00 -1.22
N ALA A 156 10.55 -16.34 -0.68
CA ALA A 156 10.42 -15.50 0.52
C ALA A 156 9.53 -14.27 0.28
N LEU A 157 9.52 -13.71 -0.92
CA LEU A 157 8.56 -12.67 -1.33
C LEU A 157 7.16 -13.24 -1.46
N ARG A 158 6.99 -14.42 -2.10
CA ARG A 158 5.71 -15.13 -2.23
C ARG A 158 5.06 -15.35 -0.87
N ASP A 159 5.80 -16.00 0.03
CA ASP A 159 5.30 -16.43 1.34
C ASP A 159 5.36 -15.30 2.39
N SER A 160 5.80 -14.11 1.96
CA SER A 160 6.01 -12.98 2.88
C SER A 160 6.85 -13.35 4.11
N CYS A 161 7.85 -14.23 3.97
CA CYS A 161 8.65 -14.76 5.07
C CYS A 161 9.43 -13.66 5.79
N ASN A 162 9.09 -13.37 7.03
CA ASN A 162 9.81 -12.37 7.82
C ASN A 162 11.22 -12.85 8.20
N TYR A 163 11.35 -14.15 8.54
CA TYR A 163 12.64 -14.71 8.94
C TYR A 163 13.71 -14.53 7.88
N PHE A 164 13.38 -14.80 6.60
CA PHE A 164 14.31 -14.59 5.48
C PHE A 164 14.84 -13.15 5.46
N PHE A 165 13.95 -12.17 5.55
CA PHE A 165 14.32 -10.77 5.50
C PHE A 165 14.97 -10.25 6.79
N TYR A 166 14.67 -10.85 7.96
CA TYR A 166 15.45 -10.60 9.19
C TYR A 166 16.91 -11.03 9.01
N LYS A 167 17.13 -12.21 8.40
CA LYS A 167 18.50 -12.69 8.12
C LYS A 167 19.22 -11.76 7.16
N VAL A 168 18.58 -11.33 6.07
CA VAL A 168 19.18 -10.38 5.14
C VAL A 168 19.48 -9.04 5.83
N GLY A 169 18.57 -8.48 6.63
CA GLY A 169 18.80 -7.25 7.39
C GLY A 169 19.94 -7.39 8.43
N TYR A 170 20.02 -8.54 9.09
CA TYR A 170 21.13 -8.85 9.99
C TYR A 170 22.47 -8.93 9.26
N ASP A 171 22.52 -9.64 8.14
CA ASP A 171 23.75 -9.81 7.36
C ASP A 171 24.20 -8.49 6.71
N LEU A 172 23.29 -7.65 6.26
CA LEU A 172 23.58 -6.28 5.81
C LEU A 172 24.17 -5.41 6.94
N SER A 173 23.93 -5.76 8.20
CA SER A 173 24.45 -5.05 9.37
C SER A 173 25.85 -5.55 9.80
N MET A 174 26.41 -6.56 9.12
CA MET A 174 27.70 -7.13 9.51
C MET A 174 28.88 -6.31 8.95
N VAL A 175 29.77 -5.86 9.81
CA VAL A 175 31.03 -5.18 9.46
C VAL A 175 32.19 -6.01 10.03
N ASN A 176 33.02 -6.56 9.16
CA ASN A 176 34.17 -7.40 9.56
C ASN A 176 33.78 -8.53 10.55
N GLY A 177 32.63 -9.15 10.34
CA GLY A 177 32.14 -10.24 11.19
C GLY A 177 31.48 -9.81 12.50
N THR A 178 31.27 -8.51 12.72
CA THR A 178 30.61 -7.95 13.91
C THR A 178 29.32 -7.23 13.52
N TYR A 179 28.24 -7.48 14.25
CA TYR A 179 26.96 -6.79 14.06
C TYR A 179 27.11 -5.30 14.44
N ASN A 180 26.66 -4.44 13.53
CA ASN A 180 26.66 -2.99 13.70
C ASN A 180 25.30 -2.44 13.25
N GLU A 181 24.51 -1.98 14.20
CA GLU A 181 23.15 -1.49 13.97
C GLU A 181 23.13 -0.26 13.05
N ASP A 182 24.01 0.71 13.30
CA ASP A 182 24.08 1.96 12.50
C ASP A 182 24.40 1.65 11.03
N HIS A 183 25.33 0.73 10.79
CA HIS A 183 25.65 0.29 9.43
C HIS A 183 24.47 -0.39 8.75
N GLY A 184 23.74 -1.25 9.47
CA GLY A 184 22.52 -1.89 8.94
C GLY A 184 21.44 -0.89 8.57
N VAL A 185 21.22 0.13 9.41
CA VAL A 185 20.31 1.25 9.13
C VAL A 185 20.77 2.02 7.89
N GLU A 186 22.07 2.35 7.79
CA GLU A 186 22.65 3.02 6.63
C GLU A 186 22.41 2.23 5.34
N MET A 187 22.66 0.92 5.36
CA MET A 187 22.47 0.04 4.20
C MET A 187 21.00 -0.03 3.75
N ILE A 188 20.05 -0.19 4.67
CA ILE A 188 18.62 -0.18 4.34
C ILE A 188 18.21 1.17 3.76
N ASN A 189 18.66 2.27 4.36
CA ASN A 189 18.34 3.62 3.91
C ASN A 189 18.97 3.95 2.55
N LYS A 190 20.17 3.45 2.26
CA LYS A 190 20.81 3.56 0.94
C LYS A 190 19.88 3.05 -0.15
N TYR A 191 19.37 1.83 -0.02
CA TYR A 191 18.47 1.24 -1.02
C TYR A 191 17.08 1.89 -0.99
N SER A 192 16.54 2.19 0.16
CA SER A 192 15.28 2.95 0.29
C SER A 192 15.35 4.30 -0.43
N SER A 193 16.49 5.01 -0.33
CA SER A 193 16.72 6.28 -1.03
C SER A 193 16.84 6.10 -2.54
N MET A 194 17.45 5.00 -3.01
CA MET A 194 17.50 4.69 -4.43
C MET A 194 16.09 4.56 -5.05
N TYR A 195 15.14 4.02 -4.31
CA TYR A 195 13.72 3.97 -4.68
C TYR A 195 12.96 5.29 -4.45
N GLY A 196 13.64 6.35 -4.01
CA GLY A 196 13.05 7.65 -3.78
C GLY A 196 12.26 7.79 -2.48
N LEU A 197 12.35 6.82 -1.56
CA LEU A 197 11.65 6.86 -0.26
C LEU A 197 12.33 7.77 0.78
N ASP A 198 13.27 8.61 0.36
CA ASP A 198 13.98 9.63 1.15
C ASP A 198 13.36 11.03 1.04
N SER A 199 12.49 11.25 0.07
CA SER A 199 11.99 12.58 -0.30
C SER A 199 10.53 12.55 -0.74
N LYS A 200 9.89 13.71 -0.71
CA LYS A 200 8.58 13.93 -1.32
C LYS A 200 8.63 13.60 -2.81
N THR A 201 7.47 13.24 -3.36
CA THR A 201 7.35 12.84 -4.77
C THR A 201 7.44 13.99 -5.75
N GLY A 202 7.13 15.21 -5.31
CA GLY A 202 7.16 16.42 -6.13
C GLY A 202 5.79 16.96 -6.53
N ILE A 203 4.70 16.28 -6.17
CA ILE A 203 3.34 16.74 -6.47
C ILE A 203 3.06 18.12 -5.84
N GLU A 204 2.22 18.90 -6.49
CA GLU A 204 1.95 20.32 -6.18
C GLU A 204 1.02 20.52 -4.99
N ILE A 205 0.39 19.46 -4.49
CA ILE A 205 -0.48 19.52 -3.31
C ILE A 205 0.28 19.12 -2.03
N ALA A 206 -0.36 19.31 -0.88
CA ALA A 206 0.23 18.97 0.41
C ALA A 206 0.64 17.48 0.48
N GLU A 207 1.91 17.23 0.73
CA GLU A 207 2.49 15.91 0.89
C GLU A 207 3.32 15.85 2.18
N SER A 208 3.13 14.80 2.98
CA SER A 208 3.94 14.55 4.16
C SER A 208 5.36 14.08 3.78
N LYS A 209 6.36 14.50 4.55
CA LYS A 209 7.72 13.99 4.37
C LYS A 209 7.78 12.49 4.71
N PRO A 210 8.46 11.68 3.91
CA PRO A 210 8.72 10.30 4.27
C PRO A 210 9.65 10.24 5.48
N LYS A 211 9.58 9.14 6.21
CA LYS A 211 10.52 8.82 7.27
C LYS A 211 11.14 7.46 7.00
N GLN A 212 12.44 7.45 6.73
CA GLN A 212 13.24 6.24 6.70
C GLN A 212 13.60 5.81 8.12
N THR A 213 13.95 4.54 8.29
CA THR A 213 14.30 4.00 9.60
C THR A 213 15.54 4.68 10.19
N THR A 214 15.56 4.80 11.52
CA THR A 214 16.71 5.29 12.29
C THR A 214 17.19 4.27 13.32
N GLU A 215 16.62 3.07 13.34
CA GLU A 215 16.84 2.05 14.36
C GLU A 215 16.39 0.66 13.88
N PHE A 216 16.86 -0.38 14.55
CA PHE A 216 16.42 -1.77 14.39
C PHE A 216 16.42 -2.28 12.93
N PRO A 217 17.59 -2.39 12.26
CA PRO A 217 17.67 -2.77 10.86
C PRO A 217 17.03 -4.14 10.57
N ILE A 218 17.03 -5.08 11.51
CA ILE A 218 16.41 -6.40 11.36
C ILE A 218 14.89 -6.27 11.12
N THR A 219 14.19 -5.52 11.95
CA THR A 219 12.74 -5.30 11.77
C THR A 219 12.44 -4.27 10.68
N SER A 220 13.35 -3.34 10.44
CA SER A 220 13.24 -2.40 9.32
C SER A 220 13.32 -3.09 7.97
N ALA A 221 14.03 -4.21 7.87
CA ALA A 221 14.13 -5.02 6.66
C ALA A 221 12.79 -5.60 6.18
N ILE A 222 11.78 -5.67 7.04
CA ILE A 222 10.42 -6.05 6.70
C ILE A 222 9.45 -4.85 6.68
N GLY A 223 9.98 -3.62 6.65
CA GLY A 223 9.20 -2.39 6.61
C GLY A 223 8.51 -2.02 7.91
N GLN A 224 8.96 -2.57 9.03
CA GLN A 224 8.52 -2.21 10.38
C GLN A 224 9.51 -1.21 11.01
N SER A 225 9.63 -1.19 12.34
CA SER A 225 10.35 -0.16 13.08
C SER A 225 9.70 1.22 12.88
N ASN A 226 10.46 2.25 12.60
CA ASN A 226 9.93 3.61 12.47
C ASN A 226 9.90 4.13 11.01
N ASN A 227 9.98 3.22 10.01
CA ASN A 227 9.67 3.56 8.64
C ASN A 227 8.23 4.10 8.51
N SER A 228 8.05 5.16 7.73
CA SER A 228 6.71 5.73 7.55
C SER A 228 6.60 6.49 6.22
N PHE A 229 5.73 6.01 5.32
CA PHE A 229 5.55 6.52 3.97
C PHE A 229 4.09 6.76 3.64
N THR A 230 3.83 7.68 2.71
CA THR A 230 2.50 7.91 2.14
C THR A 230 2.22 6.95 0.99
N THR A 231 0.96 6.79 0.62
CA THR A 231 0.59 5.94 -0.52
C THR A 231 1.19 6.43 -1.84
N VAL A 232 1.30 7.75 -2.05
CA VAL A 232 1.94 8.31 -3.25
C VAL A 232 3.44 8.02 -3.29
N GLN A 233 4.13 7.96 -2.14
CA GLN A 233 5.53 7.56 -2.06
C GLN A 233 5.70 6.06 -2.35
N LEU A 234 4.79 5.23 -1.84
CA LEU A 234 4.76 3.80 -2.18
C LEU A 234 4.43 3.55 -3.66
N SER A 235 3.59 4.39 -4.29
CA SER A 235 3.33 4.34 -5.72
C SER A 235 4.62 4.63 -6.51
N ARG A 236 5.36 5.69 -6.18
CA ARG A 236 6.66 5.99 -6.83
C ARG A 236 7.63 4.84 -6.71
N TYR A 237 7.72 4.26 -5.53
CA TYR A 237 8.56 3.10 -5.25
C TYR A 237 8.18 1.89 -6.12
N VAL A 238 6.91 1.49 -6.14
CA VAL A 238 6.49 0.31 -6.93
C VAL A 238 6.55 0.57 -8.44
N THR A 239 6.37 1.82 -8.89
CA THR A 239 6.62 2.21 -10.28
C THR A 239 8.07 1.92 -10.67
N ALA A 240 9.03 2.28 -9.79
CA ALA A 240 10.44 2.00 -10.01
C ALA A 240 10.77 0.49 -9.96
N VAL A 241 10.05 -0.30 -9.18
CA VAL A 241 10.15 -1.77 -9.24
C VAL A 241 9.63 -2.27 -10.59
N ALA A 242 8.45 -1.82 -11.03
CA ALA A 242 7.81 -2.29 -12.25
C ALA A 242 8.61 -1.99 -13.53
N ASN A 243 9.31 -0.86 -13.58
CA ASN A 243 10.13 -0.45 -14.74
C ASN A 243 11.62 -0.77 -14.58
N SER A 244 12.00 -1.59 -13.62
CA SER A 244 13.38 -2.03 -13.36
C SER A 244 14.34 -0.87 -13.08
N GLY A 245 13.89 0.13 -12.30
CA GLY A 245 14.79 1.07 -11.66
C GLY A 245 14.69 2.54 -12.05
N THR A 246 13.75 2.95 -12.89
CA THR A 246 13.52 4.38 -13.17
C THR A 246 12.61 4.98 -12.09
N VAL A 247 13.12 5.97 -11.38
CA VAL A 247 12.39 6.69 -10.32
C VAL A 247 11.99 8.07 -10.82
N TYR A 248 10.69 8.39 -10.75
CA TYR A 248 10.14 9.66 -11.23
C TYR A 248 9.91 10.66 -10.11
N ASN A 249 10.05 11.96 -10.41
CA ASN A 249 9.37 13.01 -9.71
C ASN A 249 7.98 13.15 -10.33
N TYR A 250 6.95 13.18 -9.50
CA TYR A 250 5.57 13.24 -9.94
C TYR A 250 5.08 14.67 -10.12
N THR A 251 4.07 14.83 -10.97
CA THR A 251 3.27 16.04 -11.11
C THR A 251 1.80 15.68 -11.29
N LEU A 252 0.91 16.49 -10.73
CA LEU A 252 -0.55 16.41 -10.96
C LEU A 252 -0.98 17.29 -12.13
N LEU A 253 -0.08 18.18 -12.58
CA LEU A 253 -0.31 19.06 -13.72
C LEU A 253 0.05 18.31 -14.99
N LYS A 254 -0.85 18.33 -15.98
CA LYS A 254 -0.59 17.83 -17.33
C LYS A 254 -0.37 18.98 -18.30
N GLN A 255 -1.26 19.97 -18.28
CA GLN A 255 -1.16 21.12 -19.16
C GLN A 255 -1.99 22.32 -18.64
N VAL A 256 -1.60 23.49 -19.04
CA VAL A 256 -2.37 24.72 -18.92
C VAL A 256 -2.88 25.12 -20.29
N THR A 257 -4.17 25.44 -20.39
CA THR A 257 -4.81 25.89 -21.64
C THR A 257 -5.40 27.28 -21.46
N ASP A 258 -5.54 28.03 -22.55
CA ASP A 258 -6.35 29.24 -22.60
C ASP A 258 -7.87 28.93 -22.65
N SER A 259 -8.71 29.95 -22.70
CA SER A 259 -10.17 29.81 -22.79
C SER A 259 -10.65 29.13 -24.08
N ASP A 260 -9.84 29.13 -25.12
CA ASP A 260 -10.14 28.53 -26.44
C ASP A 260 -9.64 27.09 -26.55
N GLY A 261 -8.97 26.60 -25.48
CA GLY A 261 -8.43 25.24 -25.40
C GLY A 261 -7.03 25.08 -26.00
N ASN A 262 -6.37 26.18 -26.39
CA ASN A 262 -4.99 26.08 -26.88
C ASN A 262 -4.05 25.83 -25.70
N VAL A 263 -3.11 24.87 -25.88
CA VAL A 263 -2.13 24.53 -24.86
C VAL A 263 -1.11 25.65 -24.73
N LEU A 264 -0.99 26.22 -23.53
CA LEU A 264 -0.01 27.26 -23.18
C LEU A 264 1.27 26.66 -22.59
N GLU A 265 1.13 25.60 -21.79
CA GLU A 265 2.24 24.94 -21.11
C GLU A 265 1.91 23.46 -20.88
N THR A 266 2.90 22.60 -20.97
CA THR A 266 2.78 21.15 -20.72
C THR A 266 3.76 20.77 -19.63
N TYR A 267 3.31 19.91 -18.70
CA TYR A 267 4.10 19.37 -17.62
C TYR A 267 4.22 17.85 -17.79
N GLU A 268 5.40 17.34 -17.58
CA GLU A 268 5.68 15.92 -17.62
C GLU A 268 6.47 15.51 -16.38
N PRO A 269 6.27 14.29 -15.85
CA PRO A 269 7.11 13.75 -14.80
C PRO A 269 8.59 13.74 -15.24
N THR A 270 9.47 14.05 -14.33
CA THR A 270 10.91 14.04 -14.59
C THR A 270 11.57 12.84 -13.92
N VAL A 271 12.63 12.31 -14.50
CA VAL A 271 13.41 11.24 -13.86
C VAL A 271 14.18 11.84 -12.67
N LYS A 272 13.93 11.31 -11.48
CA LYS A 272 14.69 11.64 -10.27
C LYS A 272 16.05 10.98 -10.28
N ASN A 273 16.09 9.67 -10.53
CA ASN A 273 17.29 8.86 -10.67
C ASN A 273 16.98 7.53 -11.37
N THR A 274 18.04 6.83 -11.80
CA THR A 274 18.01 5.46 -12.28
C THR A 274 18.83 4.55 -11.37
N MET A 275 18.46 3.27 -11.34
CA MET A 275 19.09 2.26 -10.46
C MET A 275 19.95 1.31 -11.31
N ASP A 276 20.86 1.88 -12.14
CA ASP A 276 21.67 1.15 -13.14
C ASP A 276 22.65 0.12 -12.52
N ASN A 277 22.88 0.22 -11.21
CA ASN A 277 23.72 -0.71 -10.47
C ASN A 277 23.00 -1.99 -10.02
N ILE A 278 21.69 -2.10 -10.23
CA ILE A 278 20.91 -3.31 -9.95
C ILE A 278 20.90 -4.18 -11.19
N SER A 279 21.36 -5.42 -11.03
CA SER A 279 21.46 -6.36 -12.16
C SER A 279 20.09 -6.86 -12.63
N GLU A 280 20.01 -7.25 -13.91
CA GLU A 280 18.83 -7.91 -14.47
C GLU A 280 18.39 -9.12 -13.66
N SER A 281 19.33 -9.97 -13.24
CA SER A 281 19.02 -11.13 -12.40
C SER A 281 18.44 -10.78 -11.02
N THR A 282 18.75 -9.60 -10.48
CA THR A 282 18.13 -9.07 -9.26
C THR A 282 16.68 -8.68 -9.52
N TRP A 283 16.42 -7.96 -10.62
CA TRP A 283 15.07 -7.60 -11.04
C TRP A 283 14.21 -8.83 -11.32
N ASP A 284 14.74 -9.82 -12.05
CA ASP A 284 14.06 -11.08 -12.35
C ASP A 284 13.63 -11.82 -11.09
N ALA A 285 14.51 -11.89 -10.09
CA ALA A 285 14.21 -12.55 -8.83
C ALA A 285 13.09 -11.83 -8.04
N ILE A 286 13.10 -10.50 -8.04
CA ILE A 286 12.07 -9.67 -7.38
C ILE A 286 10.74 -9.80 -8.13
N HIS A 287 10.74 -9.61 -9.45
CA HIS A 287 9.53 -9.68 -10.28
C HIS A 287 8.89 -11.07 -10.21
N SER A 288 9.70 -12.13 -10.28
CA SER A 288 9.24 -13.51 -10.13
C SER A 288 8.57 -13.73 -8.77
N GLY A 289 9.19 -13.23 -7.69
CA GLY A 289 8.60 -13.31 -6.35
C GLY A 289 7.27 -12.57 -6.24
N MET A 290 7.17 -11.36 -6.81
CA MET A 290 5.94 -10.57 -6.85
C MET A 290 4.84 -11.23 -7.70
N LYS A 291 5.20 -11.88 -8.81
CA LYS A 291 4.25 -12.66 -9.61
C LYS A 291 3.69 -13.83 -8.81
N MET A 292 4.55 -14.60 -8.13
CA MET A 292 4.12 -15.71 -7.29
C MET A 292 3.21 -15.28 -6.15
N VAL A 293 3.35 -14.05 -5.60
CA VAL A 293 2.39 -13.51 -4.62
C VAL A 293 0.99 -13.45 -5.22
N VAL A 294 0.83 -12.86 -6.39
CA VAL A 294 -0.47 -12.73 -7.05
C VAL A 294 -1.07 -14.10 -7.37
N GLU A 295 -0.26 -15.05 -7.84
CA GLU A 295 -0.69 -16.42 -8.16
C GLU A 295 -1.20 -17.22 -6.94
N THR A 296 -0.88 -16.79 -5.72
CA THR A 296 -1.31 -17.43 -4.47
C THR A 296 -2.49 -16.73 -3.78
N HIS A 297 -2.95 -15.60 -4.32
CA HIS A 297 -4.01 -14.79 -3.72
C HIS A 297 -5.31 -14.89 -4.52
N GLU A 298 -6.35 -15.48 -3.91
CA GLU A 298 -7.68 -15.70 -4.53
C GLU A 298 -8.34 -14.42 -5.07
N GLN A 299 -7.96 -13.24 -4.56
CA GLN A 299 -8.46 -11.94 -5.03
C GLN A 299 -8.14 -11.68 -6.51
N PHE A 300 -7.13 -12.35 -7.04
CA PHE A 300 -6.72 -12.24 -8.45
C PHE A 300 -7.18 -13.43 -9.31
N ASP A 301 -7.93 -14.37 -8.72
CA ASP A 301 -8.48 -15.50 -9.47
C ASP A 301 -9.40 -15.01 -10.60
N GLY A 302 -9.21 -15.59 -11.78
CA GLY A 302 -9.97 -15.19 -12.97
C GLY A 302 -9.53 -13.87 -13.62
N LEU A 303 -8.51 -13.18 -13.09
CA LEU A 303 -7.93 -12.02 -13.77
C LEU A 303 -7.18 -12.48 -15.03
N THR A 304 -7.62 -12.02 -16.20
CA THR A 304 -7.05 -12.46 -17.49
C THR A 304 -5.79 -11.69 -17.89
N VAL A 305 -5.42 -10.67 -17.16
CA VAL A 305 -4.15 -9.95 -17.28
C VAL A 305 -3.18 -10.44 -16.20
N ASP A 306 -2.01 -10.91 -16.62
CA ASP A 306 -0.94 -11.27 -15.67
C ASP A 306 -0.50 -10.04 -14.89
N SER A 307 -0.37 -10.16 -13.59
CA SER A 307 0.08 -9.07 -12.73
C SER A 307 1.12 -9.54 -11.70
N ALA A 308 1.76 -8.61 -11.06
CA ALA A 308 2.70 -8.86 -9.98
C ALA A 308 2.49 -7.85 -8.85
N GLY A 309 2.69 -8.28 -7.61
CA GLY A 309 2.48 -7.39 -6.48
C GLY A 309 2.99 -7.93 -5.18
N LYS A 310 2.82 -7.15 -4.13
CA LYS A 310 3.15 -7.53 -2.76
C LYS A 310 2.09 -6.98 -1.81
N THR A 311 1.50 -7.86 -1.05
CA THR A 311 0.64 -7.55 0.07
C THR A 311 1.46 -7.08 1.27
N GLY A 312 0.89 -6.22 2.09
CA GLY A 312 1.51 -5.75 3.31
C GLY A 312 0.51 -5.53 4.42
N THR A 313 0.91 -5.94 5.60
CA THR A 313 0.18 -5.70 6.84
C THR A 313 1.10 -4.95 7.78
N ALA A 314 0.64 -3.82 8.30
CA ALA A 314 1.42 -2.98 9.18
C ALA A 314 0.69 -2.76 10.51
N GLN A 315 1.27 -3.25 11.59
CA GLN A 315 0.79 -2.96 12.93
C GLN A 315 1.30 -1.60 13.38
N GLN A 316 0.41 -0.69 13.73
CA GLN A 316 0.77 0.62 14.28
C GLN A 316 0.31 0.78 15.74
N VAL A 317 -0.86 0.26 16.05
CA VAL A 317 -1.46 0.33 17.38
C VAL A 317 -1.84 -1.09 17.80
N PRO A 318 -1.27 -1.65 18.88
CA PRO A 318 -1.52 -3.05 19.28
C PRO A 318 -2.98 -3.38 19.62
N THR A 319 -3.80 -2.37 19.93
CA THR A 319 -5.22 -2.52 20.30
C THR A 319 -6.19 -2.27 19.14
N ARG A 320 -5.67 -1.98 17.94
CA ARG A 320 -6.47 -1.77 16.72
C ARG A 320 -6.06 -2.75 15.63
N PRO A 321 -6.94 -3.01 14.66
CA PRO A 321 -6.58 -3.83 13.49
C PRO A 321 -5.35 -3.29 12.76
N ASN A 322 -4.69 -4.15 12.01
CA ASN A 322 -3.55 -3.75 11.19
C ASN A 322 -4.01 -2.88 10.01
N HIS A 323 -3.11 -2.04 9.51
CA HIS A 323 -3.30 -1.39 8.22
C HIS A 323 -3.11 -2.42 7.11
N ALA A 324 -4.01 -2.41 6.13
CA ALA A 324 -3.90 -3.21 4.91
C ALA A 324 -3.21 -2.39 3.82
N LEU A 325 -2.24 -2.99 3.13
CA LEU A 325 -1.51 -2.39 2.03
C LEU A 325 -1.35 -3.39 0.88
N TYR A 326 -1.30 -2.86 -0.34
CA TYR A 326 -0.86 -3.59 -1.51
C TYR A 326 -0.10 -2.65 -2.44
N VAL A 327 0.96 -3.15 -3.05
CA VAL A 327 1.68 -2.50 -4.13
C VAL A 327 1.88 -3.51 -5.26
N GLY A 328 1.68 -3.08 -6.51
CA GLY A 328 1.79 -4.00 -7.64
C GLY A 328 1.76 -3.29 -8.97
N TYR A 329 1.78 -4.07 -10.05
CA TYR A 329 1.73 -3.57 -11.41
C TYR A 329 1.12 -4.61 -12.36
N ALA A 330 0.65 -4.16 -13.49
CA ALA A 330 0.12 -4.98 -14.58
C ALA A 330 0.32 -4.29 -15.94
N PRO A 331 0.45 -5.05 -17.05
CA PRO A 331 0.74 -6.48 -17.13
C PRO A 331 2.14 -6.85 -16.59
N TYR A 332 2.36 -8.11 -16.23
CA TYR A 332 3.64 -8.59 -15.69
C TYR A 332 4.82 -8.39 -16.66
N ASN A 333 4.69 -8.84 -17.92
CA ASN A 333 5.80 -8.82 -18.87
C ASN A 333 6.02 -7.47 -19.56
N ASN A 334 5.05 -6.59 -19.59
CA ASN A 334 5.16 -5.25 -20.17
C ASN A 334 4.32 -4.29 -19.34
N PRO A 335 4.81 -3.89 -18.17
CA PRO A 335 4.05 -3.07 -17.25
C PRO A 335 3.51 -1.78 -17.88
N GLU A 336 2.22 -1.53 -17.72
CA GLU A 336 1.54 -0.31 -18.15
C GLU A 336 1.19 0.56 -16.95
N ILE A 337 0.56 -0.05 -15.93
CA ILE A 337 0.21 0.66 -14.70
C ILE A 337 0.82 0.02 -13.47
N SER A 338 1.21 0.84 -12.54
CA SER A 338 1.49 0.45 -11.16
C SER A 338 0.44 1.00 -10.22
N ILE A 339 0.22 0.30 -9.11
CA ILE A 339 -0.79 0.64 -8.12
C ILE A 339 -0.21 0.55 -6.70
N ALA A 340 -0.57 1.50 -5.87
CA ALA A 340 -0.38 1.42 -4.43
C ALA A 340 -1.71 1.70 -3.73
N THR A 341 -2.12 0.81 -2.84
CA THR A 341 -3.35 0.94 -2.06
C THR A 341 -3.08 0.80 -0.58
N ARG A 342 -3.87 1.51 0.21
CA ARG A 342 -3.86 1.45 1.67
C ARG A 342 -5.28 1.59 2.21
N ILE A 343 -5.65 0.72 3.15
CA ILE A 343 -6.87 0.85 3.96
C ILE A 343 -6.43 0.95 5.42
N ALA A 344 -6.76 2.08 6.06
CA ALA A 344 -6.42 2.29 7.47
C ALA A 344 -7.21 1.33 8.35
N TYR A 345 -6.47 0.57 9.17
CA TYR A 345 -7.06 -0.45 10.04
C TYR A 345 -7.97 -1.43 9.26
N GLY A 346 -7.52 -1.79 8.06
CA GLY A 346 -8.25 -2.59 7.10
C GLY A 346 -8.23 -4.10 7.36
N TYR A 347 -7.76 -4.53 8.53
CA TYR A 347 -7.66 -5.91 9.02
C TYR A 347 -6.65 -6.76 8.27
N THR A 348 -6.92 -7.13 7.05
CA THR A 348 -6.09 -8.00 6.21
C THR A 348 -5.72 -7.32 4.89
N SER A 349 -4.53 -7.62 4.39
CA SER A 349 -4.05 -7.15 3.09
C SER A 349 -4.88 -7.68 1.91
N ALA A 350 -5.65 -8.74 2.08
CA ALA A 350 -6.60 -9.25 1.09
C ALA A 350 -7.58 -8.15 0.62
N ASN A 351 -8.04 -7.29 1.54
CA ASN A 351 -8.95 -6.19 1.20
C ASN A 351 -8.33 -5.15 0.26
N THR A 352 -7.02 -4.92 0.35
CA THR A 352 -6.29 -4.02 -0.57
C THR A 352 -5.91 -4.72 -1.88
N ALA A 353 -5.68 -6.03 -1.85
CA ALA A 353 -5.48 -6.84 -3.05
C ALA A 353 -6.74 -6.90 -3.91
N GLU A 354 -7.91 -7.07 -3.29
CA GLU A 354 -9.22 -7.05 -3.98
C GLU A 354 -9.49 -5.69 -4.64
N LEU A 355 -9.23 -4.58 -3.92
CA LEU A 355 -9.31 -3.26 -4.52
C LEU A 355 -8.40 -3.14 -5.74
N ALA A 356 -7.16 -3.65 -5.68
CA ALA A 356 -6.24 -3.62 -6.81
C ALA A 356 -6.73 -4.49 -7.97
N ALA A 357 -7.26 -5.68 -7.71
CA ALA A 357 -7.85 -6.55 -8.73
C ALA A 357 -9.03 -5.86 -9.43
N SER A 358 -9.91 -5.17 -8.69
CA SER A 358 -11.01 -4.39 -9.25
C SER A 358 -10.52 -3.24 -10.13
N VAL A 359 -9.44 -2.56 -9.74
CA VAL A 359 -8.82 -1.52 -10.57
C VAL A 359 -8.24 -2.11 -11.86
N TYR A 360 -7.58 -3.25 -11.80
CA TYR A 360 -7.07 -3.93 -13.01
C TYR A 360 -8.22 -4.34 -13.94
N LYS A 361 -9.30 -4.92 -13.42
CA LYS A 361 -10.50 -5.26 -14.19
C LYS A 361 -11.07 -4.03 -14.91
N TYR A 362 -11.18 -2.91 -14.22
CA TYR A 362 -11.67 -1.66 -14.79
C TYR A 362 -10.73 -1.10 -15.87
N TYR A 363 -9.43 -0.97 -15.56
CA TYR A 363 -8.45 -0.34 -16.44
C TYR A 363 -8.25 -1.12 -17.75
N PHE A 364 -8.18 -2.44 -17.66
CA PHE A 364 -8.01 -3.33 -18.83
C PHE A 364 -9.33 -3.74 -19.49
N HIS A 365 -10.45 -3.17 -19.06
CA HIS A 365 -11.79 -3.47 -19.61
C HIS A 365 -12.15 -4.96 -19.58
N LEU A 366 -11.77 -5.66 -18.50
CA LEU A 366 -12.01 -7.09 -18.34
C LEU A 366 -13.44 -7.41 -17.89
N GLU A 367 -14.08 -6.46 -17.22
CA GLU A 367 -15.48 -6.55 -16.76
C GLU A 367 -16.21 -5.24 -17.03
N ASP A 368 -17.53 -5.32 -17.15
CA ASP A 368 -18.39 -4.14 -17.31
C ASP A 368 -18.40 -3.32 -16.01
N THR A 369 -18.30 -1.99 -16.14
CA THR A 369 -18.31 -1.08 -14.99
C THR A 369 -19.55 -1.25 -14.11
N SER A 370 -20.69 -1.63 -14.67
CA SER A 370 -21.91 -1.85 -13.92
C SER A 370 -21.86 -3.08 -13.01
N THR A 371 -20.97 -4.04 -13.29
CA THR A 371 -20.73 -5.21 -12.42
C THR A 371 -19.72 -4.90 -11.32
N LEU A 372 -18.76 -4.02 -11.60
CA LEU A 372 -17.76 -3.59 -10.61
C LEU A 372 -18.32 -2.58 -9.60
N LEU A 373 -19.35 -1.82 -9.96
CA LEU A 373 -19.94 -0.73 -9.17
C LEU A 373 -21.47 -0.92 -9.05
N ASP A 374 -21.87 -1.95 -8.34
CA ASP A 374 -23.30 -2.27 -8.11
C ASP A 374 -23.98 -1.36 -7.06
N GLY A 375 -23.21 -0.49 -6.42
CA GLY A 375 -23.68 0.43 -5.38
C GLY A 375 -23.97 -0.24 -4.04
N GLN A 376 -23.47 -1.46 -3.83
CA GLN A 376 -23.56 -2.19 -2.56
C GLN A 376 -22.17 -2.68 -2.13
N ALA A 377 -21.94 -2.71 -0.82
CA ALA A 377 -20.76 -3.34 -0.28
C ALA A 377 -20.96 -4.87 -0.21
N GLU A 378 -19.97 -5.63 -0.62
CA GLU A 378 -19.98 -7.09 -0.51
C GLU A 378 -20.07 -7.56 0.95
N ASP A 379 -20.77 -8.67 1.18
CA ASP A 379 -20.83 -9.32 2.48
C ASP A 379 -19.73 -10.41 2.55
N VAL A 380 -18.53 -10.02 2.92
CA VAL A 380 -17.36 -10.92 3.01
C VAL A 380 -17.42 -11.93 4.18
N GLY A 381 -18.51 -11.92 4.95
CA GLY A 381 -18.71 -12.87 6.06
C GLY A 381 -17.81 -12.64 7.27
N ALA A 382 -17.91 -13.54 8.27
CA ALA A 382 -17.16 -13.43 9.53
C ALA A 382 -15.67 -13.79 9.39
N ALA A 383 -15.27 -14.52 8.35
CA ALA A 383 -13.89 -14.97 8.15
C ALA A 383 -12.94 -13.83 7.76
N ALA A 384 -13.44 -12.77 7.13
CA ALA A 384 -12.66 -11.59 6.76
C ALA A 384 -12.14 -10.76 7.95
N ASN A 385 -12.57 -11.07 9.16
CA ASN A 385 -12.13 -10.41 10.39
C ASN A 385 -10.99 -11.16 11.10
N ALA A 386 -10.41 -12.17 10.48
CA ALA A 386 -9.24 -12.85 11.05
C ALA A 386 -8.03 -11.90 11.01
N PHE A 387 -7.33 -11.77 12.14
CA PHE A 387 -6.12 -10.94 12.30
C PHE A 387 -4.89 -11.56 11.59
N ASN A 388 -5.10 -12.45 10.64
CA ASN A 388 -4.04 -13.21 9.99
C ASN A 388 -3.76 -12.66 8.58
N ASP A 389 -2.47 -12.45 8.30
CA ASP A 389 -1.96 -12.30 6.93
C ASP A 389 -2.02 -13.62 6.20
#